data_3f10f27d01423e4cc03b76d772e00e9b
#
_entry.id   3f10f27d01423e4cc03b76d772e00e9b
#
_cell.length_a   1.000
_cell.length_b   1.000
_cell.length_c   1.000
_cell.angle_alpha   90.00
_cell.angle_beta   90.00
_cell.angle_gamma   90.00
#
_symmetry.space_group_name_H-M   'P 1'
#
loop_
_entity.id
_entity.type
_entity.pdbx_description
1 polymer ?
#
loop_
_entity_poly.entity_id
_entity_poly.type
_entity_poly.pdbx_seq_one_letter_code
_entity_poly.pdbx_strand_id
1 'polypeptide(L)'
;MRRLRMLAATLVRTKYFLNPNHSAPFAARLLTSHDSCQRVTFHLDATGRRRHMSSEAKKLRAEETIMDTKKKIGTHNGTFHCDEVLACFFLRQLAHYKDAEIVRTRDPTLLADCDIVVDVGGVFDPKRHRYDHHQRTFAETFHSLCPDKPWVTKLSSAGLVYLHFGRQLLAQLTQLKEDDKQLEILYDKLYENFVEEVDAVDNGISQCDSEARYAISTMLSARVGYLNPRWNSRSQDTEEGFKKAMAMVGQEFLDRLDFYKSSWLPARQVVEEAISERHKVDPSGQVLVFSQGGCPWKEHLFALEKQLQVETPIKFVLYPDQNGQWRVQCVPAGLNTFQNR
;
A
#
# COMPACT_ATOMS: atom_id res chain seq x y z
N MET A 1 -28.06 4.47 -35.86
CA MET A 1 -27.16 3.34 -36.18
C MET A 1 -26.37 3.49 -37.50
N ARG A 2 -26.86 4.11 -38.57
CA ARG A 2 -26.07 4.32 -39.81
C ARG A 2 -24.86 5.30 -39.68
N ARG A 3 -24.85 6.23 -38.70
CA ARG A 3 -23.73 7.18 -38.46
C ARG A 3 -22.52 6.60 -37.75
N LEU A 4 -22.66 5.49 -37.03
CA LEU A 4 -21.56 4.82 -36.35
C LEU A 4 -20.65 3.98 -37.29
N ARG A 5 -21.19 3.55 -38.44
CA ARG A 5 -20.38 2.78 -39.42
C ARG A 5 -19.37 3.60 -40.22
N MET A 6 -19.51 4.94 -40.28
CA MET A 6 -18.57 5.83 -40.99
C MET A 6 -17.38 6.30 -40.17
N LEU A 7 -17.45 6.22 -38.83
CA LEU A 7 -16.35 6.70 -37.96
C LEU A 7 -15.19 5.73 -37.83
N ALA A 8 -15.38 4.45 -38.11
CA ALA A 8 -14.32 3.44 -38.00
C ALA A 8 -13.28 3.48 -39.15
N ALA A 9 -13.56 4.19 -40.24
CA ALA A 9 -12.70 4.18 -41.42
C ALA A 9 -11.73 5.39 -41.55
N THR A 10 -11.80 6.40 -40.69
CA THR A 10 -11.11 7.70 -40.97
C THR A 10 -10.13 8.16 -39.87
N LEU A 11 -9.88 7.40 -38.81
CA LEU A 11 -9.00 7.86 -37.70
C LEU A 11 -7.77 7.02 -37.50
N VAL A 12 -6.85 7.08 -38.47
CA VAL A 12 -5.43 6.74 -38.27
C VAL A 12 -4.65 8.03 -38.48
N ARG A 13 -4.33 8.73 -37.41
CA ARG A 13 -3.22 9.66 -37.15
C ARG A 13 -3.65 10.81 -36.24
N THR A 14 -3.36 10.73 -34.95
CA THR A 14 -3.05 11.94 -34.19
C THR A 14 -2.10 11.61 -33.01
N LYS A 15 -1.03 12.39 -32.96
CA LYS A 15 0.08 12.33 -32.01
C LYS A 15 -0.37 12.76 -30.60
N TYR A 16 0.23 12.13 -29.60
CA TYR A 16 0.15 12.51 -28.19
C TYR A 16 0.72 13.91 -27.94
N PHE A 17 -0.02 14.74 -27.21
CA PHE A 17 0.51 15.83 -26.41
C PHE A 17 0.02 15.67 -24.97
N LEU A 18 0.96 15.46 -24.05
CA LEU A 18 0.76 15.57 -22.61
C LEU A 18 0.88 17.04 -22.20
N ASN A 19 -0.10 17.56 -21.50
CA ASN A 19 -0.01 18.86 -20.87
C ASN A 19 -0.17 18.70 -19.34
N PRO A 20 0.83 19.12 -18.55
CA PRO A 20 0.74 19.12 -17.10
C PRO A 20 0.33 20.52 -16.63
N ASN A 21 -0.76 20.64 -15.89
CA ASN A 21 -0.96 21.69 -14.88
C ASN A 21 -2.44 21.80 -14.50
N HIS A 22 -2.76 21.40 -13.28
CA HIS A 22 -3.70 22.15 -12.43
C HIS A 22 -3.60 21.62 -11.00
N SER A 23 -2.88 22.40 -10.21
CA SER A 23 -2.90 22.37 -8.75
C SER A 23 -4.00 23.29 -8.24
N ALA A 24 -4.92 22.78 -7.44
CA ALA A 24 -5.82 23.60 -6.63
C ALA A 24 -5.60 23.26 -5.14
N PRO A 25 -5.56 24.27 -4.25
CA PRO A 25 -5.23 24.05 -2.84
C PRO A 25 -6.47 23.65 -2.03
N PHE A 26 -6.34 22.60 -1.23
CA PHE A 26 -7.32 22.25 -0.19
C PHE A 26 -7.09 23.14 1.03
N ALA A 27 -8.10 23.94 1.38
CA ALA A 27 -8.13 24.76 2.59
C ALA A 27 -8.52 23.90 3.79
N ALA A 28 -7.63 23.78 4.77
CA ALA A 28 -7.91 23.18 6.05
C ALA A 28 -8.83 24.08 6.89
N ARG A 29 -9.99 23.57 7.31
CA ARG A 29 -10.85 24.18 8.35
C ARG A 29 -10.42 23.67 9.72
N LEU A 30 -9.82 24.56 10.50
CA LEU A 30 -9.61 24.39 11.94
C LEU A 30 -10.96 24.58 12.66
N LEU A 31 -11.40 23.55 13.36
CA LEU A 31 -12.45 23.64 14.37
C LEU A 31 -11.77 23.74 15.75
N THR A 32 -11.88 24.91 16.36
CA THR A 32 -11.51 25.16 17.75
C THR A 32 -12.63 24.64 18.66
N SER A 33 -12.33 23.67 19.51
CA SER A 33 -13.19 23.28 20.64
C SER A 33 -12.67 23.93 21.92
N HIS A 34 -13.57 24.66 22.59
CA HIS A 34 -13.33 25.29 23.88
C HIS A 34 -13.24 24.22 24.98
N ASP A 35 -12.13 24.25 25.71
CA ASP A 35 -11.95 23.56 26.99
C ASP A 35 -12.68 24.33 28.09
N SER A 36 -13.64 23.65 28.75
CA SER A 36 -14.22 24.09 30.00
C SER A 36 -13.46 23.48 31.17
N CYS A 37 -12.57 24.27 31.77
CA CYS A 37 -11.84 23.94 32.97
C CYS A 37 -12.81 23.97 34.18
N GLN A 38 -13.18 22.82 34.72
CA GLN A 38 -13.87 22.74 36.04
C GLN A 38 -12.83 22.77 37.14
N ARG A 39 -12.83 23.85 37.91
CA ARG A 39 -12.08 24.00 39.16
C ARG A 39 -12.75 23.11 40.24
N VAL A 40 -12.01 22.11 40.71
CA VAL A 40 -12.35 21.36 41.93
C VAL A 40 -11.82 22.14 43.13
N THR A 41 -12.73 22.70 43.91
CA THR A 41 -12.44 23.34 45.19
C THR A 41 -12.43 22.27 46.29
N PHE A 42 -11.32 22.13 46.99
CA PHE A 42 -11.23 21.28 48.17
C PHE A 42 -11.79 22.03 49.38
N HIS A 43 -12.82 21.49 50.02
CA HIS A 43 -13.24 21.90 51.36
C HIS A 43 -12.46 21.06 52.38
N LEU A 44 -11.71 21.74 53.24
CA LEU A 44 -11.11 21.17 54.42
C LEU A 44 -12.13 21.24 55.56
N ASP A 45 -12.44 20.09 56.15
CA ASP A 45 -13.23 19.94 57.35
C ASP A 45 -12.31 20.10 58.59
N ALA A 46 -12.84 20.74 59.62
CA ALA A 46 -12.10 21.32 60.77
C ALA A 46 -11.79 20.33 61.88
N THR A 47 -11.62 19.02 61.55
CA THR A 47 -11.20 18.02 62.55
C THR A 47 -10.08 17.14 62.01
N GLY A 48 -8.86 17.47 62.34
CA GLY A 48 -7.64 16.81 61.88
C GLY A 48 -7.47 15.32 62.26
N ARG A 49 -8.36 14.43 61.77
CA ARG A 49 -8.19 12.98 61.90
C ARG A 49 -7.80 12.37 60.55
N ARG A 50 -6.61 11.81 60.48
CA ARG A 50 -6.16 10.95 59.38
C ARG A 50 -7.13 9.75 59.23
N ARG A 51 -7.96 9.75 58.21
CA ARG A 51 -8.71 8.54 57.85
C ARG A 51 -7.75 7.53 57.20
N HIS A 52 -7.72 6.33 57.75
CA HIS A 52 -7.08 5.15 57.19
C HIS A 52 -7.80 4.85 55.86
N MET A 53 -7.10 4.97 54.73
CA MET A 53 -7.62 4.57 53.42
C MET A 53 -7.88 3.06 53.44
N SER A 54 -9.10 2.66 53.07
CA SER A 54 -9.51 1.26 52.98
C SER A 54 -8.64 0.50 51.99
N SER A 55 -8.49 -0.82 52.19
CA SER A 55 -7.71 -1.71 51.30
C SER A 55 -8.18 -1.67 49.85
N GLU A 56 -9.45 -1.34 49.60
CA GLU A 56 -10.01 -1.17 48.24
C GLU A 56 -9.53 0.09 47.54
N ALA A 57 -9.34 1.22 48.24
CA ALA A 57 -8.77 2.43 47.66
C ALA A 57 -7.29 2.25 47.31
N LYS A 58 -6.55 1.37 48.02
CA LYS A 58 -5.18 0.98 47.67
C LYS A 58 -5.15 0.02 46.47
N LYS A 59 -6.16 -0.85 46.35
CA LYS A 59 -6.29 -1.78 45.21
C LYS A 59 -6.67 -1.04 43.92
N LEU A 60 -7.61 -0.10 43.97
CA LEU A 60 -7.98 0.77 42.86
C LEU A 60 -6.80 1.66 42.40
N ARG A 61 -5.95 2.16 43.32
CA ARG A 61 -4.76 2.94 42.96
C ARG A 61 -3.62 2.06 42.44
N ALA A 62 -3.59 0.76 42.74
CA ALA A 62 -2.66 -0.20 42.19
C ALA A 62 -3.08 -0.68 40.77
N GLU A 63 -4.38 -0.65 40.47
CA GLU A 63 -4.91 -0.95 39.14
C GLU A 63 -4.81 0.25 38.18
N GLU A 64 -4.71 1.49 38.68
CA GLU A 64 -4.53 2.72 37.87
C GLU A 64 -3.05 3.01 37.49
N THR A 65 -2.09 2.19 37.93
CA THR A 65 -0.68 2.32 37.58
C THR A 65 -0.20 1.14 36.74
N ILE A 66 -1.03 0.63 35.84
CA ILE A 66 -0.52 0.03 34.62
C ILE A 66 -0.13 1.24 33.76
N MET A 67 1.11 1.70 33.88
CA MET A 67 1.72 2.55 32.88
C MET A 67 1.52 1.80 31.57
N ASP A 68 0.66 2.33 30.71
CA ASP A 68 0.56 1.92 29.30
C ASP A 68 1.93 2.21 28.67
N THR A 69 2.86 1.26 28.83
CA THR A 69 4.20 1.39 28.30
C THR A 69 4.05 1.38 26.80
N LYS A 70 4.29 2.54 26.21
CA LYS A 70 4.24 2.76 24.77
C LYS A 70 4.97 1.64 24.05
N LYS A 71 4.31 0.96 23.12
CA LYS A 71 4.89 -0.12 22.32
C LYS A 71 6.13 0.37 21.56
N LYS A 72 7.08 -0.52 21.30
CA LYS A 72 8.34 -0.22 20.64
C LYS A 72 8.51 -1.07 19.38
N ILE A 73 8.80 -0.40 18.27
CA ILE A 73 9.20 -1.02 16.99
C ILE A 73 10.71 -0.83 16.86
N GLY A 74 11.48 -1.92 16.90
CA GLY A 74 12.93 -1.88 16.72
C GLY A 74 13.31 -2.03 15.25
N THR A 75 14.27 -1.21 14.79
CA THR A 75 14.92 -1.38 13.49
C THR A 75 16.36 -0.86 13.54
N HIS A 76 17.14 -1.06 12.47
CA HIS A 76 18.53 -0.61 12.45
C HIS A 76 18.67 0.92 12.39
N ASN A 77 19.77 1.43 12.88
CA ASN A 77 20.19 2.83 12.77
C ASN A 77 21.12 3.05 11.58
N GLY A 78 21.46 4.31 11.32
CA GLY A 78 22.30 4.73 10.20
C GLY A 78 21.54 4.90 8.92
N THR A 79 22.17 4.63 7.78
CA THR A 79 21.53 4.69 6.46
C THR A 79 20.30 3.78 6.43
N PHE A 80 19.19 4.32 5.95
CA PHE A 80 17.93 3.60 5.84
C PHE A 80 17.58 3.26 4.39
N HIS A 81 16.77 2.21 4.23
CA HIS A 81 16.30 1.69 2.95
C HIS A 81 14.77 1.72 2.88
N CYS A 82 14.22 1.35 1.74
CA CYS A 82 12.77 1.32 1.55
C CYS A 82 12.10 0.22 2.38
N ASP A 83 12.81 -0.86 2.65
CA ASP A 83 12.34 -2.04 3.34
C ASP A 83 11.86 -1.73 4.76
N GLU A 84 12.77 -1.38 5.68
CA GLU A 84 12.40 -1.11 7.06
C GLU A 84 11.51 0.13 7.20
N VAL A 85 11.64 1.09 6.27
CA VAL A 85 10.76 2.28 6.22
C VAL A 85 9.32 1.85 5.98
N LEU A 86 9.07 0.98 4.99
CA LEU A 86 7.75 0.46 4.66
C LEU A 86 7.21 -0.45 5.77
N ALA A 87 8.07 -1.33 6.32
CA ALA A 87 7.72 -2.20 7.44
C ALA A 87 7.25 -1.38 8.66
N CYS A 88 7.99 -0.34 9.04
CA CYS A 88 7.62 0.57 10.12
C CYS A 88 6.33 1.32 9.83
N PHE A 89 6.11 1.77 8.58
CA PHE A 89 4.85 2.38 8.18
C PHE A 89 3.68 1.43 8.37
N PHE A 90 3.75 0.20 7.86
CA PHE A 90 2.69 -0.79 8.01
C PHE A 90 2.32 -1.02 9.47
N LEU A 91 3.33 -1.25 10.31
CA LEU A 91 3.11 -1.46 11.74
C LEU A 91 2.44 -0.26 12.41
N ARG A 92 2.83 0.96 12.06
CA ARG A 92 2.24 2.19 12.61
C ARG A 92 0.78 2.42 12.18
N GLN A 93 0.30 1.74 11.14
CA GLN A 93 -1.13 1.75 10.78
C GLN A 93 -1.96 0.79 11.64
N LEU A 94 -1.35 -0.23 12.24
CA LEU A 94 -2.08 -1.18 13.10
C LEU A 94 -2.45 -0.55 14.44
N ALA A 95 -3.68 -0.76 14.91
CA ALA A 95 -4.18 -0.18 16.18
C ALA A 95 -3.24 -0.47 17.35
N HIS A 96 -2.66 -1.67 17.39
CA HIS A 96 -1.75 -2.12 18.45
C HIS A 96 -0.40 -1.37 18.47
N TYR A 97 0.05 -0.86 17.32
CA TYR A 97 1.34 -0.17 17.15
C TYR A 97 1.19 1.31 16.73
N LYS A 98 -0.04 1.83 16.67
CA LYS A 98 -0.33 3.19 16.17
C LYS A 98 0.53 4.27 16.82
N ASP A 99 0.68 4.19 18.14
CA ASP A 99 1.45 5.15 18.93
C ASP A 99 2.84 4.61 19.34
N ALA A 100 3.28 3.50 18.74
CA ALA A 100 4.56 2.88 19.07
C ALA A 100 5.74 3.81 18.82
N GLU A 101 6.73 3.77 19.69
CA GLU A 101 8.03 4.41 19.49
C GLU A 101 8.84 3.58 18.48
N ILE A 102 9.48 4.23 17.51
CA ILE A 102 10.44 3.57 16.62
C ILE A 102 11.83 3.74 17.24
N VAL A 103 12.45 2.64 17.60
CA VAL A 103 13.79 2.57 18.20
C VAL A 103 14.77 2.12 17.13
N ARG A 104 15.55 3.05 16.59
CA ARG A 104 16.56 2.76 15.57
C ARG A 104 17.91 2.44 16.24
N THR A 105 18.30 1.16 16.27
CA THR A 105 19.50 0.70 16.96
C THR A 105 19.99 -0.64 16.42
N ARG A 106 21.28 -0.96 16.64
CA ARG A 106 21.84 -2.30 16.45
C ARG A 106 22.25 -2.95 17.78
N ASP A 107 21.97 -2.28 18.91
CA ASP A 107 22.23 -2.84 20.24
C ASP A 107 21.24 -3.96 20.55
N PRO A 108 21.70 -5.22 20.72
CA PRO A 108 20.81 -6.34 20.96
C PRO A 108 20.02 -6.23 22.27
N THR A 109 20.53 -5.50 23.26
CA THR A 109 19.82 -5.27 24.53
C THR A 109 18.61 -4.39 24.32
N LEU A 110 18.77 -3.29 23.58
CA LEU A 110 17.66 -2.39 23.24
C LEU A 110 16.64 -3.06 22.31
N LEU A 111 17.12 -3.89 21.36
CA LEU A 111 16.23 -4.65 20.48
C LEU A 111 15.44 -5.73 21.24
N ALA A 112 16.00 -6.32 22.28
CA ALA A 112 15.31 -7.30 23.12
C ALA A 112 14.10 -6.68 23.85
N ASP A 113 14.19 -5.40 24.20
CA ASP A 113 13.10 -4.64 24.84
C ASP A 113 12.01 -4.16 23.87
N CYS A 114 12.20 -4.37 22.56
CA CYS A 114 11.19 -3.99 21.56
C CYS A 114 10.13 -5.08 21.41
N ASP A 115 8.87 -4.66 21.30
CA ASP A 115 7.72 -5.55 21.09
C ASP A 115 7.79 -6.25 19.73
N ILE A 116 8.25 -5.53 18.70
CA ILE A 116 8.46 -6.06 17.35
C ILE A 116 9.77 -5.50 16.78
N VAL A 117 10.51 -6.32 16.06
CA VAL A 117 11.78 -5.93 15.44
C VAL A 117 11.75 -6.29 13.96
N VAL A 118 12.14 -5.34 13.10
CA VAL A 118 12.21 -5.48 11.64
C VAL A 118 13.61 -5.12 11.15
N ASP A 119 14.11 -5.83 10.18
CA ASP A 119 15.32 -5.55 9.39
C ASP A 119 16.61 -5.39 10.22
N VAL A 120 16.68 -6.06 11.37
CA VAL A 120 17.85 -6.08 12.24
C VAL A 120 17.79 -7.24 13.22
N GLY A 121 18.96 -7.68 13.67
CA GLY A 121 19.11 -8.70 14.72
C GLY A 121 19.34 -10.12 14.20
N GLY A 122 19.27 -10.35 12.89
CA GLY A 122 19.59 -11.64 12.27
C GLY A 122 18.61 -12.77 12.63
N VAL A 123 17.34 -12.46 12.94
CA VAL A 123 16.35 -13.46 13.37
C VAL A 123 15.05 -13.31 12.65
N PHE A 124 14.56 -14.41 12.04
CA PHE A 124 13.19 -14.55 11.61
C PHE A 124 12.45 -15.50 12.55
N ASP A 125 11.58 -14.96 13.39
CA ASP A 125 10.74 -15.69 14.34
C ASP A 125 9.41 -14.94 14.54
N PRO A 126 8.36 -15.29 13.76
CA PRO A 126 7.06 -14.61 13.86
C PRO A 126 6.39 -14.76 15.25
N LYS A 127 6.68 -15.83 15.99
CA LYS A 127 6.12 -16.04 17.34
C LYS A 127 6.65 -15.03 18.36
N ARG A 128 7.84 -14.50 18.12
CA ARG A 128 8.46 -13.47 18.95
C ARG A 128 8.45 -12.09 18.27
N HIS A 129 7.73 -11.93 17.16
CA HIS A 129 7.72 -10.72 16.36
C HIS A 129 9.11 -10.23 15.94
N ARG A 130 9.93 -11.12 15.37
CA ARG A 130 11.24 -10.82 14.81
C ARG A 130 11.22 -11.10 13.31
N TYR A 131 11.40 -10.07 12.50
CA TYR A 131 11.23 -10.07 11.04
C TYR A 131 12.47 -9.52 10.36
N ASP A 132 13.57 -10.26 10.44
CA ASP A 132 14.82 -9.94 9.75
C ASP A 132 15.10 -11.03 8.70
N HIS A 133 15.64 -10.64 7.55
CA HIS A 133 15.90 -11.51 6.39
C HIS A 133 17.41 -11.64 6.05
N HIS A 134 18.29 -11.05 6.84
CA HIS A 134 19.73 -10.99 6.59
C HIS A 134 20.52 -12.27 6.90
N GLN A 135 19.88 -13.31 7.45
CA GLN A 135 20.53 -14.59 7.71
C GLN A 135 20.95 -15.24 6.37
N ARG A 136 22.18 -15.81 6.33
CA ARG A 136 22.69 -16.49 5.12
C ARG A 136 21.80 -17.63 4.62
N THR A 137 21.07 -18.25 5.53
CA THR A 137 20.16 -19.38 5.26
C THR A 137 18.74 -18.93 4.98
N PHE A 138 18.43 -17.62 5.09
CA PHE A 138 17.08 -17.13 4.83
C PHE A 138 16.81 -17.13 3.33
N ALA A 139 15.80 -17.88 2.93
CA ALA A 139 15.37 -18.01 1.53
C ALA A 139 13.83 -18.00 1.41
N GLU A 140 13.14 -17.53 2.46
CA GLU A 140 11.68 -17.54 2.44
C GLU A 140 11.13 -16.59 1.38
N THR A 141 10.10 -17.10 0.71
CA THR A 141 9.31 -16.39 -0.29
C THR A 141 7.87 -16.33 0.18
N PHE A 142 7.06 -15.53 -0.50
CA PHE A 142 5.62 -15.53 -0.21
C PHE A 142 5.04 -16.94 -0.39
N HIS A 143 5.42 -17.62 -1.48
CA HIS A 143 4.98 -18.99 -1.77
C HIS A 143 5.44 -20.01 -0.72
N SER A 144 6.67 -19.92 -0.22
CA SER A 144 7.17 -20.87 0.78
C SER A 144 6.41 -20.79 2.11
N LEU A 145 5.97 -19.59 2.50
CA LEU A 145 5.23 -19.36 3.74
C LEU A 145 3.71 -19.44 3.56
N CYS A 146 3.21 -19.24 2.34
CA CYS A 146 1.80 -19.26 1.97
C CYS A 146 1.64 -19.93 0.58
N PRO A 147 1.55 -21.28 0.51
CA PRO A 147 1.62 -22.05 -0.75
C PRO A 147 0.53 -21.74 -1.78
N ASP A 148 -0.58 -21.14 -1.38
CA ASP A 148 -1.66 -20.68 -2.29
C ASP A 148 -1.28 -19.42 -3.06
N LYS A 149 -0.19 -18.75 -2.71
CA LYS A 149 0.28 -17.55 -3.38
C LYS A 149 1.42 -17.87 -4.35
N PRO A 150 1.46 -17.24 -5.54
CA PRO A 150 2.39 -17.64 -6.59
C PRO A 150 3.78 -17.02 -6.49
N TRP A 151 3.97 -15.98 -5.67
CA TRP A 151 5.19 -15.16 -5.68
C TRP A 151 6.37 -15.87 -5.04
N VAL A 152 7.48 -15.92 -5.78
CA VAL A 152 8.71 -16.62 -5.42
C VAL A 152 9.89 -15.66 -5.19
N THR A 153 9.63 -14.37 -5.18
CA THR A 153 10.61 -13.35 -4.79
C THR A 153 10.98 -13.53 -3.32
N LYS A 154 12.29 -13.54 -3.01
CA LYS A 154 12.76 -13.62 -1.63
C LYS A 154 12.23 -12.41 -0.85
N LEU A 155 11.62 -12.67 0.30
CA LEU A 155 11.03 -11.62 1.13
C LEU A 155 12.12 -10.77 1.80
N SER A 156 11.85 -9.47 1.88
CA SER A 156 12.48 -8.52 2.78
C SER A 156 11.65 -8.38 4.07
N SER A 157 12.07 -7.55 4.99
CA SER A 157 11.29 -7.32 6.21
C SER A 157 9.94 -6.67 5.92
N ALA A 158 9.83 -5.82 4.88
CA ALA A 158 8.55 -5.28 4.43
C ALA A 158 7.60 -6.38 3.96
N GLY A 159 8.09 -7.29 3.12
CA GLY A 159 7.33 -8.44 2.65
C GLY A 159 6.90 -9.36 3.80
N LEU A 160 7.79 -9.61 4.77
CA LEU A 160 7.48 -10.40 5.96
C LEU A 160 6.39 -9.75 6.82
N VAL A 161 6.47 -8.45 7.06
CA VAL A 161 5.45 -7.70 7.80
C VAL A 161 4.13 -7.69 7.03
N TYR A 162 4.18 -7.48 5.71
CA TYR A 162 2.98 -7.52 4.88
C TYR A 162 2.32 -8.90 4.87
N LEU A 163 3.09 -9.98 4.75
CA LEU A 163 2.57 -11.35 4.79
C LEU A 163 1.83 -11.62 6.11
N HIS A 164 2.40 -11.18 7.25
CA HIS A 164 1.83 -11.48 8.56
C HIS A 164 0.69 -10.55 8.98
N PHE A 165 0.76 -9.27 8.63
CA PHE A 165 -0.17 -8.25 9.10
C PHE A 165 -0.96 -7.57 7.99
N GLY A 166 -0.69 -7.86 6.72
CA GLY A 166 -1.26 -7.14 5.59
C GLY A 166 -2.78 -7.24 5.52
N ARG A 167 -3.38 -8.38 5.83
CA ARG A 167 -4.85 -8.51 5.87
C ARG A 167 -5.46 -7.65 6.96
N GLN A 168 -4.92 -7.71 8.17
CA GLN A 168 -5.35 -6.85 9.29
C GLN A 168 -5.16 -5.37 8.96
N LEU A 169 -4.02 -5.01 8.36
CA LEU A 169 -3.71 -3.66 7.89
C LEU A 169 -4.78 -3.17 6.90
N LEU A 170 -5.05 -3.95 5.86
CA LEU A 170 -6.02 -3.59 4.84
C LEU A 170 -7.45 -3.54 5.39
N ALA A 171 -7.85 -4.47 6.26
CA ALA A 171 -9.15 -4.45 6.92
C ALA A 171 -9.33 -3.14 7.70
N GLN A 172 -8.32 -2.71 8.43
CA GLN A 172 -8.35 -1.46 9.18
C GLN A 172 -8.41 -0.21 8.26
N LEU A 173 -7.63 -0.18 7.18
CA LEU A 173 -7.59 0.94 6.25
C LEU A 173 -8.84 1.04 5.37
N THR A 174 -9.43 -0.10 5.00
CA THR A 174 -10.56 -0.16 4.07
C THR A 174 -11.91 -0.26 4.75
N GLN A 175 -11.95 -0.62 6.04
CA GLN A 175 -13.14 -0.98 6.81
C GLN A 175 -13.85 -2.25 6.27
N LEU A 176 -13.18 -3.05 5.46
CA LEU A 176 -13.64 -4.38 5.06
C LEU A 176 -13.30 -5.40 6.16
N LYS A 177 -14.01 -6.52 6.18
CA LYS A 177 -13.66 -7.64 7.05
C LYS A 177 -12.44 -8.38 6.50
N GLU A 178 -11.65 -9.00 7.36
CA GLU A 178 -10.45 -9.75 6.95
C GLU A 178 -10.77 -10.95 6.04
N ASP A 179 -11.97 -11.52 6.14
CA ASP A 179 -12.46 -12.63 5.31
C ASP A 179 -13.22 -12.17 4.05
N ASP A 180 -13.28 -10.86 3.77
CA ASP A 180 -13.92 -10.32 2.58
C ASP A 180 -13.11 -10.66 1.32
N LYS A 181 -13.77 -11.17 0.29
CA LYS A 181 -13.14 -11.50 -0.99
C LYS A 181 -12.50 -10.29 -1.68
N GLN A 182 -13.07 -9.10 -1.50
CA GLN A 182 -12.50 -7.89 -2.04
C GLN A 182 -11.18 -7.53 -1.33
N LEU A 183 -11.10 -7.77 -0.02
CA LEU A 183 -9.88 -7.56 0.74
C LEU A 183 -8.76 -8.48 0.25
N GLU A 184 -9.07 -9.75 -0.01
CA GLU A 184 -8.07 -10.69 -0.54
C GLU A 184 -7.56 -10.28 -1.92
N ILE A 185 -8.43 -9.79 -2.80
CA ILE A 185 -8.03 -9.24 -4.10
C ILE A 185 -7.12 -8.02 -3.95
N LEU A 186 -7.45 -7.10 -3.03
CA LEU A 186 -6.63 -5.93 -2.74
C LEU A 186 -5.28 -6.32 -2.13
N TYR A 187 -5.26 -7.32 -1.24
CA TYR A 187 -4.06 -7.86 -0.63
C TYR A 187 -3.10 -8.40 -1.71
N ASP A 188 -3.61 -9.20 -2.63
CA ASP A 188 -2.82 -9.73 -3.73
C ASP A 188 -2.31 -8.62 -4.66
N LYS A 189 -3.17 -7.70 -5.04
CA LYS A 189 -2.81 -6.59 -5.94
C LYS A 189 -1.76 -5.65 -5.36
N LEU A 190 -1.82 -5.36 -4.07
CA LEU A 190 -0.83 -4.50 -3.41
C LEU A 190 0.50 -5.22 -3.19
N TYR A 191 0.49 -6.52 -2.94
CA TYR A 191 1.74 -7.27 -2.94
C TYR A 191 2.39 -7.24 -4.33
N GLU A 192 1.68 -7.73 -5.34
CA GLU A 192 2.17 -7.86 -6.72
C GLU A 192 2.69 -6.54 -7.32
N ASN A 193 2.03 -5.42 -7.01
CA ASN A 193 2.28 -4.14 -7.68
C ASN A 193 2.91 -3.06 -6.79
N PHE A 194 3.30 -3.40 -5.57
CA PHE A 194 3.93 -2.47 -4.65
C PHE A 194 4.99 -3.12 -3.76
N VAL A 195 4.62 -4.15 -2.98
CA VAL A 195 5.51 -4.71 -1.95
C VAL A 195 6.59 -5.60 -2.57
N GLU A 196 6.26 -6.41 -3.58
CA GLU A 196 7.21 -7.31 -4.26
C GLU A 196 8.39 -6.57 -4.89
N GLU A 197 8.17 -5.33 -5.41
CA GLU A 197 9.27 -4.49 -5.90
C GLU A 197 10.26 -4.15 -4.77
N VAL A 198 9.75 -3.84 -3.58
CA VAL A 198 10.60 -3.52 -2.41
C VAL A 198 11.39 -4.76 -2.00
N ASP A 199 10.75 -5.92 -1.92
CA ASP A 199 11.40 -7.20 -1.63
C ASP A 199 12.53 -7.50 -2.64
N ALA A 200 12.24 -7.34 -3.93
CA ALA A 200 13.19 -7.64 -4.99
C ALA A 200 14.40 -6.69 -4.96
N VAL A 201 14.17 -5.39 -4.83
CA VAL A 201 15.25 -4.39 -4.81
C VAL A 201 16.15 -4.56 -3.58
N ASP A 202 15.56 -4.81 -2.42
CA ASP A 202 16.28 -4.98 -1.17
C ASP A 202 17.18 -6.24 -1.19
N ASN A 203 16.71 -7.30 -1.81
CA ASN A 203 17.47 -8.54 -2.00
C ASN A 203 18.41 -8.53 -3.22
N GLY A 204 18.51 -7.42 -3.97
CA GLY A 204 19.36 -7.31 -5.16
C GLY A 204 18.91 -8.19 -6.34
N ILE A 205 17.62 -8.52 -6.40
CA ILE A 205 17.03 -9.33 -7.47
C ILE A 205 16.79 -8.45 -8.68
N SER A 206 17.35 -8.85 -9.82
CA SER A 206 17.15 -8.13 -11.09
C SER A 206 15.75 -8.35 -11.66
N GLN A 207 15.17 -7.30 -12.24
CA GLN A 207 13.89 -7.38 -12.94
C GLN A 207 13.95 -8.18 -14.26
N CYS A 208 15.13 -8.37 -14.82
CA CYS A 208 15.36 -9.10 -16.07
C CYS A 208 16.62 -9.95 -15.99
N ASP A 209 16.66 -11.03 -16.78
CA ASP A 209 17.78 -11.97 -16.84
C ASP A 209 18.98 -11.43 -17.65
N SER A 210 18.78 -10.32 -18.40
CA SER A 210 19.81 -9.69 -19.23
C SER A 210 20.12 -8.28 -18.74
N GLU A 211 21.17 -7.67 -19.28
CA GLU A 211 21.49 -6.28 -18.99
C GLU A 211 20.33 -5.35 -19.38
N ALA A 212 19.96 -4.47 -18.45
CA ALA A 212 18.90 -3.50 -18.67
C ALA A 212 19.29 -2.50 -19.77
N ARG A 213 18.38 -2.21 -20.69
CA ARG A 213 18.61 -1.25 -21.79
C ARG A 213 18.78 0.19 -21.32
N TYR A 214 18.27 0.52 -20.15
CA TYR A 214 18.38 1.84 -19.53
C TYR A 214 18.27 1.70 -18.01
N ALA A 215 18.83 2.68 -17.28
CA ALA A 215 18.76 2.72 -15.83
C ALA A 215 17.43 3.35 -15.37
N ILE A 216 16.82 2.75 -14.36
CA ILE A 216 15.68 3.34 -13.62
C ILE A 216 16.21 3.85 -12.29
N SER A 217 16.20 5.16 -12.10
CA SER A 217 16.70 5.83 -10.88
C SER A 217 15.60 6.52 -10.07
N THR A 218 14.35 6.36 -10.47
CA THR A 218 13.18 7.03 -9.86
C THR A 218 12.22 6.07 -9.16
N MET A 219 12.58 4.78 -9.07
CA MET A 219 11.83 3.79 -8.31
C MET A 219 11.74 4.18 -6.83
N LEU A 220 10.77 3.66 -6.11
CA LEU A 220 10.50 4.03 -4.72
C LEU A 220 11.74 3.88 -3.82
N SER A 221 12.44 2.76 -3.91
CA SER A 221 13.66 2.50 -3.14
C SER A 221 14.78 3.52 -3.40
N ALA A 222 14.97 3.96 -4.67
CA ALA A 222 15.94 5.00 -4.99
C ALA A 222 15.54 6.36 -4.39
N ARG A 223 14.25 6.71 -4.43
CA ARG A 223 13.72 7.95 -3.85
C ARG A 223 13.86 7.97 -2.34
N VAL A 224 13.65 6.85 -1.66
CA VAL A 224 13.97 6.69 -0.23
C VAL A 224 15.45 6.90 0.01
N GLY A 225 16.32 6.27 -0.79
CA GLY A 225 17.77 6.43 -0.68
C GLY A 225 18.24 7.89 -0.76
N TYR A 226 17.59 8.71 -1.58
CA TYR A 226 17.91 10.14 -1.70
C TYR A 226 17.55 10.99 -0.48
N LEU A 227 16.76 10.47 0.45
CA LEU A 227 16.43 11.15 1.71
C LEU A 227 17.48 10.93 2.80
N ASN A 228 18.44 10.00 2.60
CA ASN A 228 19.60 9.85 3.46
C ASN A 228 20.54 11.06 3.33
N PRO A 229 21.29 11.43 4.38
CA PRO A 229 22.31 12.46 4.29
C PRO A 229 23.34 12.11 3.20
N ARG A 230 23.78 13.12 2.47
CA ARG A 230 24.89 12.93 1.53
C ARG A 230 26.18 12.64 2.31
N TRP A 231 27.08 11.83 1.76
CA TRP A 231 28.34 11.47 2.41
C TRP A 231 29.19 12.66 2.88
N ASN A 232 29.05 13.81 2.22
CA ASN A 232 29.77 15.06 2.51
C ASN A 232 28.91 16.10 3.26
N SER A 233 27.75 15.75 3.77
CA SER A 233 26.93 16.63 4.60
C SER A 233 27.59 16.85 5.96
N ARG A 234 27.44 18.07 6.50
CA ARG A 234 27.94 18.40 7.85
C ARG A 234 27.23 17.62 8.94
N SER A 235 25.93 17.40 8.79
CA SER A 235 25.13 16.54 9.67
C SER A 235 24.90 15.19 8.98
N GLN A 236 25.12 14.12 9.72
CA GLN A 236 24.84 12.74 9.33
C GLN A 236 23.62 12.19 10.09
N ASP A 237 22.78 13.07 10.64
CA ASP A 237 21.54 12.71 11.29
C ASP A 237 20.54 12.17 10.25
N THR A 238 20.12 10.92 10.46
CA THR A 238 19.19 10.21 9.57
C THR A 238 17.75 10.22 10.04
N GLU A 239 17.46 10.74 11.26
CA GLU A 239 16.13 10.62 11.88
C GLU A 239 15.05 11.40 11.12
N GLU A 240 15.37 12.63 10.73
CA GLU A 240 14.41 13.46 9.96
C GLU A 240 14.19 12.87 8.56
N GLY A 241 15.26 12.37 7.91
CA GLY A 241 15.18 11.69 6.62
C GLY A 241 14.32 10.45 6.68
N PHE A 242 14.49 9.62 7.72
CA PHE A 242 13.68 8.42 7.95
C PHE A 242 12.19 8.75 8.11
N LYS A 243 11.84 9.77 8.89
CA LYS A 243 10.44 10.22 9.04
C LYS A 243 9.84 10.70 7.72
N LYS A 244 10.59 11.45 6.92
CA LYS A 244 10.18 11.88 5.58
C LYS A 244 9.99 10.69 4.64
N ALA A 245 10.90 9.73 4.68
CA ALA A 245 10.80 8.51 3.88
C ALA A 245 9.55 7.71 4.25
N MET A 246 9.29 7.51 5.54
CA MET A 246 8.11 6.79 6.01
C MET A 246 6.80 7.49 5.61
N ALA A 247 6.74 8.82 5.65
CA ALA A 247 5.59 9.58 5.18
C ALA A 247 5.39 9.45 3.66
N MET A 248 6.48 9.52 2.88
CA MET A 248 6.44 9.39 1.42
C MET A 248 5.99 8.00 0.98
N VAL A 249 6.64 6.96 1.49
CA VAL A 249 6.32 5.56 1.14
C VAL A 249 4.90 5.21 1.58
N GLY A 250 4.52 5.68 2.78
CA GLY A 250 3.18 5.48 3.30
C GLY A 250 2.10 6.14 2.44
N GLN A 251 2.32 7.36 2.00
CA GLN A 251 1.36 8.05 1.13
C GLN A 251 1.20 7.32 -0.21
N GLU A 252 2.30 6.87 -0.83
CA GLU A 252 2.22 6.13 -2.09
C GLU A 252 1.51 4.78 -1.95
N PHE A 253 1.69 4.10 -0.83
CA PHE A 253 0.93 2.89 -0.53
C PHE A 253 -0.58 3.17 -0.39
N LEU A 254 -0.94 4.23 0.35
CA LEU A 254 -2.34 4.62 0.54
C LEU A 254 -2.99 5.07 -0.78
N ASP A 255 -2.29 5.83 -1.61
CA ASP A 255 -2.77 6.25 -2.94
C ASP A 255 -2.98 5.03 -3.85
N ARG A 256 -2.09 4.04 -3.77
CA ARG A 256 -2.23 2.79 -4.53
C ARG A 256 -3.41 1.96 -4.03
N LEU A 257 -3.58 1.87 -2.72
CA LEU A 257 -4.73 1.19 -2.11
C LEU A 257 -6.05 1.86 -2.53
N ASP A 258 -6.11 3.19 -2.46
CA ASP A 258 -7.31 3.93 -2.88
C ASP A 258 -7.62 3.69 -4.36
N PHE A 259 -6.63 3.75 -5.23
CA PHE A 259 -6.81 3.45 -6.66
C PHE A 259 -7.37 2.04 -6.88
N TYR A 260 -6.82 1.03 -6.22
CA TYR A 260 -7.31 -0.35 -6.39
C TYR A 260 -8.72 -0.52 -5.84
N LYS A 261 -9.01 0.06 -4.68
CA LYS A 261 -10.32 -0.06 -4.02
C LYS A 261 -11.40 0.73 -4.75
N SER A 262 -11.13 2.01 -5.08
CA SER A 262 -12.17 2.94 -5.54
C SER A 262 -12.29 3.02 -7.06
N SER A 263 -11.27 2.60 -7.81
CA SER A 263 -11.25 2.72 -9.28
C SER A 263 -11.09 1.37 -9.99
N TRP A 264 -10.04 0.62 -9.64
CA TRP A 264 -9.73 -0.63 -10.34
C TRP A 264 -10.74 -1.74 -10.04
N LEU A 265 -11.03 -2.00 -8.77
CA LEU A 265 -11.94 -3.09 -8.38
C LEU A 265 -13.36 -2.94 -8.94
N PRO A 266 -14.01 -1.74 -8.89
CA PRO A 266 -15.33 -1.54 -9.48
C PRO A 266 -15.34 -1.66 -11.01
N ALA A 267 -14.23 -1.38 -11.68
CA ALA A 267 -14.15 -1.47 -13.14
C ALA A 267 -14.40 -2.88 -13.68
N ARG A 268 -14.14 -3.92 -12.85
CA ARG A 268 -14.40 -5.31 -13.25
C ARG A 268 -15.84 -5.53 -13.68
N GLN A 269 -16.81 -5.02 -12.91
CA GLN A 269 -18.23 -5.16 -13.25
C GLN A 269 -18.57 -4.46 -14.58
N VAL A 270 -18.05 -3.26 -14.77
CA VAL A 270 -18.26 -2.49 -16.02
C VAL A 270 -17.76 -3.27 -17.24
N VAL A 271 -16.60 -3.91 -17.12
CA VAL A 271 -16.02 -4.71 -18.21
C VAL A 271 -16.81 -6.00 -18.43
N GLU A 272 -17.26 -6.68 -17.38
CA GLU A 272 -18.07 -7.90 -17.47
C GLU A 272 -19.42 -7.65 -18.14
N GLU A 273 -20.10 -6.57 -17.76
CA GLU A 273 -21.34 -6.12 -18.40
C GLU A 273 -21.13 -5.82 -19.90
N ALA A 274 -20.07 -5.08 -20.24
CA ALA A 274 -19.75 -4.77 -21.62
C ALA A 274 -19.44 -6.02 -22.46
N ILE A 275 -18.75 -7.02 -21.87
CA ILE A 275 -18.51 -8.30 -22.54
C ILE A 275 -19.83 -9.05 -22.80
N SER A 276 -20.76 -9.05 -21.86
CA SER A 276 -22.07 -9.68 -22.03
C SER A 276 -22.89 -9.06 -23.14
N GLU A 277 -22.79 -7.75 -23.32
CA GLU A 277 -23.55 -6.96 -24.29
C GLU A 277 -22.88 -6.83 -25.67
N ARG A 278 -21.64 -7.34 -25.84
CA ARG A 278 -20.81 -7.09 -27.03
C ARG A 278 -21.46 -7.40 -28.37
N HIS A 279 -22.28 -8.48 -28.43
CA HIS A 279 -22.97 -8.88 -29.67
C HIS A 279 -24.15 -7.96 -30.04
N LYS A 280 -24.67 -7.20 -29.04
CA LYS A 280 -25.66 -6.15 -29.31
C LYS A 280 -24.99 -4.88 -29.89
N VAL A 281 -23.73 -4.65 -29.56
CA VAL A 281 -22.90 -3.57 -30.08
C VAL A 281 -22.54 -3.83 -31.55
N ASP A 282 -21.94 -4.99 -31.80
CA ASP A 282 -21.53 -5.45 -33.13
C ASP A 282 -21.65 -6.98 -33.23
N PRO A 283 -22.22 -7.54 -34.31
CA PRO A 283 -22.42 -8.98 -34.47
C PRO A 283 -21.12 -9.82 -34.36
N SER A 284 -19.96 -9.22 -34.69
CA SER A 284 -18.66 -9.90 -34.55
C SER A 284 -18.30 -10.20 -33.10
N GLY A 285 -18.87 -9.46 -32.13
CA GLY A 285 -18.51 -9.53 -30.72
C GLY A 285 -17.11 -9.00 -30.39
N GLN A 286 -16.46 -8.28 -31.34
CA GLN A 286 -15.10 -7.80 -31.18
C GLN A 286 -15.00 -6.37 -30.61
N VAL A 287 -16.13 -5.75 -30.29
CA VAL A 287 -16.23 -4.35 -29.86
C VAL A 287 -16.92 -4.25 -28.51
N LEU A 288 -16.25 -3.60 -27.55
CA LEU A 288 -16.86 -3.20 -26.27
C LEU A 288 -17.22 -1.72 -26.28
N VAL A 289 -18.27 -1.39 -25.54
CA VAL A 289 -18.66 0.01 -25.27
C VAL A 289 -18.84 0.21 -23.78
N PHE A 290 -18.10 1.17 -23.21
CA PHE A 290 -18.33 1.67 -21.87
C PHE A 290 -19.10 2.98 -21.96
N SER A 291 -20.38 2.95 -21.65
CA SER A 291 -21.28 4.10 -21.85
C SER A 291 -21.04 5.25 -20.89
N GLN A 292 -20.45 4.95 -19.72
CA GLN A 292 -20.23 5.92 -18.63
C GLN A 292 -18.83 6.55 -18.63
N GLY A 293 -17.96 6.18 -19.57
CA GLY A 293 -16.59 6.68 -19.67
C GLY A 293 -15.53 5.59 -19.61
N GLY A 294 -14.28 5.98 -19.80
CA GLY A 294 -13.13 5.07 -19.67
C GLY A 294 -12.89 4.63 -18.21
N CYS A 295 -12.50 3.38 -18.03
CA CYS A 295 -12.12 2.79 -16.75
C CYS A 295 -10.83 2.00 -16.90
N PRO A 296 -10.18 1.51 -15.83
CA PRO A 296 -9.00 0.65 -15.90
C PRO A 296 -9.36 -0.78 -16.34
N TRP A 297 -9.74 -0.94 -17.60
CA TRP A 297 -10.36 -2.13 -18.18
C TRP A 297 -9.39 -3.26 -18.58
N LYS A 298 -8.11 -2.95 -18.85
CA LYS A 298 -7.22 -3.90 -19.55
C LYS A 298 -7.06 -5.23 -18.82
N GLU A 299 -6.63 -5.20 -17.56
CA GLU A 299 -6.42 -6.41 -16.77
C GLU A 299 -7.73 -7.21 -16.61
N HIS A 300 -8.83 -6.49 -16.34
CA HIS A 300 -10.14 -7.13 -16.22
C HIS A 300 -10.59 -7.78 -17.52
N LEU A 301 -10.34 -7.15 -18.65
CA LEU A 301 -10.67 -7.72 -19.95
C LEU A 301 -9.93 -9.05 -20.18
N PHE A 302 -8.60 -9.07 -20.00
CA PHE A 302 -7.81 -10.29 -20.20
C PHE A 302 -8.22 -11.41 -19.24
N ALA A 303 -8.48 -11.07 -17.98
CA ALA A 303 -8.95 -12.05 -16.99
C ALA A 303 -10.34 -12.59 -17.32
N LEU A 304 -11.28 -11.71 -17.71
CA LEU A 304 -12.65 -12.08 -18.02
C LEU A 304 -12.77 -12.84 -19.35
N GLU A 305 -12.01 -12.49 -20.39
CA GLU A 305 -11.96 -13.29 -21.62
C GLU A 305 -11.60 -14.74 -21.36
N LYS A 306 -10.59 -14.97 -20.48
CA LYS A 306 -10.18 -16.32 -20.09
C LYS A 306 -11.25 -17.01 -19.23
N GLN A 307 -11.79 -16.30 -18.23
CA GLN A 307 -12.78 -16.85 -17.29
C GLN A 307 -14.10 -17.20 -17.99
N LEU A 308 -14.57 -16.35 -18.88
CA LEU A 308 -15.84 -16.50 -19.62
C LEU A 308 -15.67 -17.27 -20.92
N GLN A 309 -14.47 -17.77 -21.22
CA GLN A 309 -14.15 -18.53 -22.44
C GLN A 309 -14.61 -17.80 -23.72
N VAL A 310 -14.26 -16.51 -23.81
CA VAL A 310 -14.63 -15.69 -24.99
C VAL A 310 -13.85 -16.18 -26.20
N GLU A 311 -14.54 -16.85 -27.14
CA GLU A 311 -13.92 -17.47 -28.34
C GLU A 311 -13.34 -16.45 -29.30
N THR A 312 -14.04 -15.34 -29.51
CA THR A 312 -13.60 -14.25 -30.42
C THR A 312 -12.94 -13.15 -29.64
N PRO A 313 -11.61 -12.93 -29.80
CA PRO A 313 -10.90 -11.89 -29.06
C PRO A 313 -11.47 -10.50 -29.33
N ILE A 314 -11.66 -9.73 -28.27
CA ILE A 314 -12.11 -8.34 -28.34
C ILE A 314 -10.94 -7.48 -28.86
N LYS A 315 -11.21 -6.64 -29.87
CA LYS A 315 -10.20 -5.83 -30.56
C LYS A 315 -10.32 -4.33 -30.28
N PHE A 316 -11.53 -3.85 -29.99
CA PHE A 316 -11.78 -2.43 -29.82
C PHE A 316 -12.60 -2.16 -28.55
N VAL A 317 -12.23 -1.08 -27.87
CA VAL A 317 -12.98 -0.53 -26.75
C VAL A 317 -13.34 0.92 -27.05
N LEU A 318 -14.63 1.25 -26.93
CA LEU A 318 -15.18 2.56 -27.18
C LEU A 318 -15.72 3.16 -25.89
N TYR A 319 -15.42 4.41 -25.63
CA TYR A 319 -15.94 5.13 -24.45
C TYR A 319 -15.94 6.64 -24.68
N PRO A 320 -16.84 7.40 -24.04
CA PRO A 320 -16.77 8.86 -24.04
C PRO A 320 -15.65 9.32 -23.10
N ASP A 321 -14.89 10.33 -23.51
CA ASP A 321 -13.95 11.03 -22.64
C ASP A 321 -14.69 12.03 -21.72
N GLN A 322 -13.94 12.77 -20.90
CA GLN A 322 -14.50 13.75 -19.96
C GLN A 322 -15.25 14.90 -20.62
N ASN A 323 -15.02 15.15 -21.93
CA ASN A 323 -15.72 16.16 -22.73
C ASN A 323 -16.87 15.56 -23.51
N GLY A 324 -17.22 14.30 -23.31
CA GLY A 324 -18.25 13.57 -24.02
C GLY A 324 -17.87 13.17 -25.45
N GLN A 325 -16.61 13.33 -25.84
CA GLN A 325 -16.12 12.89 -27.14
C GLN A 325 -15.78 11.40 -27.12
N TRP A 326 -16.26 10.68 -28.14
CA TRP A 326 -15.99 9.25 -28.23
C TRP A 326 -14.54 8.96 -28.59
N ARG A 327 -13.93 8.06 -27.82
CA ARG A 327 -12.60 7.50 -28.05
C ARG A 327 -12.72 6.06 -28.49
N VAL A 328 -11.82 5.65 -29.38
CA VAL A 328 -11.62 4.25 -29.78
C VAL A 328 -10.23 3.85 -29.38
N GLN A 329 -10.11 2.79 -28.62
CA GLN A 329 -8.84 2.24 -28.20
C GLN A 329 -8.73 0.80 -28.71
N CYS A 330 -7.62 0.48 -29.38
CA CYS A 330 -7.31 -0.90 -29.75
C CYS A 330 -6.90 -1.69 -28.51
N VAL A 331 -7.32 -2.94 -28.44
CA VAL A 331 -6.89 -3.86 -27.40
C VAL A 331 -5.47 -4.34 -27.72
N PRO A 332 -4.51 -4.20 -26.80
CA PRO A 332 -3.16 -4.70 -27.03
C PRO A 332 -3.12 -6.22 -27.07
N ALA A 333 -2.10 -6.79 -27.70
CA ALA A 333 -1.88 -8.25 -27.74
C ALA A 333 -1.57 -8.85 -26.35
N GLY A 334 -1.06 -8.04 -25.42
CA GLY A 334 -0.79 -8.40 -24.03
C GLY A 334 -0.73 -7.15 -23.14
N LEU A 335 -0.72 -7.32 -21.80
CA LEU A 335 -0.76 -6.22 -20.85
C LEU A 335 0.44 -5.25 -20.98
N ASN A 336 1.62 -5.76 -21.32
CA ASN A 336 2.86 -5.02 -21.34
C ASN A 336 3.39 -4.76 -22.76
N THR A 337 2.51 -4.67 -23.76
CA THR A 337 2.90 -4.42 -25.15
C THR A 337 2.06 -3.30 -25.77
N PHE A 338 2.67 -2.56 -26.71
CA PHE A 338 1.97 -1.61 -27.57
C PHE A 338 1.49 -2.25 -28.88
N GLN A 339 1.83 -3.52 -29.14
CA GLN A 339 1.31 -4.26 -30.29
C GLN A 339 -0.18 -4.53 -30.07
N ASN A 340 -1.00 -4.20 -31.05
CA ASN A 340 -2.44 -4.46 -30.99
C ASN A 340 -2.77 -5.86 -31.52
N ARG A 341 -3.91 -6.39 -31.09
CA ARG A 341 -4.51 -7.64 -31.58
C ARG A 341 -4.91 -7.57 -33.05
#